data_4542d474b7fdd3a5d7655282bd249678
#
_entry.id   4542d474b7fdd3a5d7655282bd249678
#
_cell.length_a   1.000
_cell.length_b   1.000
_cell.length_c   1.000
_cell.angle_alpha   90.00
_cell.angle_beta   90.00
_cell.angle_gamma   90.00
#
_symmetry.space_group_name_H-M   'P 1'
#
loop_
_entity.id
_entity.type
_entity.pdbx_description
1 polymer ?
#
loop_
_entity_poly.entity_id
_entity_poly.type
_entity_poly.pdbx_seq_one_letter_code
_entity_poly.pdbx_strand_id
1 'polypeptide(L)'
;AFLRILQKKLLTAMIWVVVFLIIAVGVTTNNSSPFSFTENQFNICVFDEDQTPESQALVAYLGKHHNLVSVKQEQDTILDMLYDERIDYAMTIAKGYAENLQAGKTDTLFTHYYLDDRYANTLLDSTLSEYVKTVLAYETSGLSCMDAISSAEAVLSEEISVNSDPFAETANPASHNESFSYYFQYLPYIFLSVLIAALSPTLIALQKQDIRNRTNCSCLSSSSQTLQMLLGSGLFVLFVWLIFM
;
A
#
# COMPACT_ATOMS: atom_id res chain seq x y z
N ALA A 1 33.90 26.46 17.94
CA ALA A 1 32.56 27.08 17.97
C ALA A 1 31.48 26.07 17.54
N PHE A 2 31.63 25.38 16.38
CA PHE A 2 30.66 24.41 15.85
C PHE A 2 30.28 23.32 16.88
N LEU A 3 31.26 22.60 17.41
CA LEU A 3 31.05 21.53 18.40
C LEU A 3 30.28 21.99 19.67
N ARG A 4 30.58 23.19 20.18
CA ARG A 4 29.87 23.72 21.37
C ARG A 4 28.42 24.08 21.10
N ILE A 5 28.11 24.56 19.91
CA ILE A 5 26.74 24.86 19.49
C ILE A 5 25.98 23.56 19.23
N LEU A 6 26.63 22.61 18.55
CA LEU A 6 26.09 21.29 18.28
C LEU A 6 25.75 20.53 19.57
N GLN A 7 26.65 20.54 20.58
CA GLN A 7 26.41 19.89 21.87
C GLN A 7 25.13 20.39 22.57
N LYS A 8 24.85 21.71 22.49
CA LYS A 8 23.62 22.28 23.06
C LYS A 8 22.35 21.84 22.32
N LYS A 9 22.45 21.50 21.05
CA LYS A 9 21.32 21.05 20.20
C LYS A 9 21.25 19.53 20.09
N LEU A 10 22.32 18.84 20.43
CA LEU A 10 22.41 17.38 20.41
C LEU A 10 21.34 16.76 21.34
N LEU A 11 21.09 17.34 22.48
CA LEU A 11 20.07 16.87 23.42
C LEU A 11 18.67 16.87 22.81
N THR A 12 18.32 17.93 22.07
CA THR A 12 17.04 18.01 21.34
C THR A 12 16.98 16.97 20.21
N ALA A 13 18.08 16.76 19.49
CA ALA A 13 18.14 15.74 18.45
C ALA A 13 18.03 14.32 19.03
N MET A 14 18.68 14.06 20.18
CA MET A 14 18.58 12.76 20.87
C MET A 14 17.17 12.43 21.35
N ILE A 15 16.40 13.43 21.78
CA ILE A 15 14.99 13.21 22.15
C ILE A 15 14.22 12.66 20.94
N TRP A 16 14.41 13.23 19.76
CA TRP A 16 13.76 12.74 18.54
C TRP A 16 14.21 11.33 18.16
N VAL A 17 15.49 10.99 18.33
CA VAL A 17 16.00 9.64 18.13
C VAL A 17 15.32 8.64 19.06
N VAL A 18 15.21 8.99 20.35
CA VAL A 18 14.56 8.13 21.36
C VAL A 18 13.06 7.96 21.07
N VAL A 19 12.35 9.04 20.77
CA VAL A 19 10.92 8.97 20.39
C VAL A 19 10.74 8.06 19.18
N PHE A 20 11.62 8.19 18.22
CA PHE A 20 11.54 7.35 17.04
C PHE A 20 11.84 5.87 17.33
N LEU A 21 12.88 5.56 18.11
CA LEU A 21 13.17 4.18 18.50
C LEU A 21 11.98 3.54 19.22
N ILE A 22 11.28 4.30 20.08
CA ILE A 22 10.06 3.83 20.74
C ILE A 22 8.97 3.53 19.72
N ILE A 23 8.76 4.40 18.73
CA ILE A 23 7.77 4.19 17.68
C ILE A 23 8.18 3.00 16.80
N ALA A 24 9.43 2.90 16.39
CA ALA A 24 9.94 1.80 15.57
C ALA A 24 9.77 0.46 16.26
N VAL A 25 10.14 0.36 17.55
CA VAL A 25 9.95 -0.85 18.36
C VAL A 25 8.45 -1.14 18.52
N GLY A 26 7.62 -0.13 18.79
CA GLY A 26 6.17 -0.29 18.92
C GLY A 26 5.50 -0.80 17.65
N VAL A 27 5.91 -0.29 16.49
CA VAL A 27 5.39 -0.76 15.20
C VAL A 27 5.88 -2.17 14.86
N THR A 28 7.15 -2.47 15.12
CA THR A 28 7.70 -3.82 14.84
C THR A 28 7.14 -4.89 15.76
N THR A 29 6.84 -4.57 17.01
CA THR A 29 6.28 -5.56 17.96
C THR A 29 4.79 -5.79 17.78
N ASN A 30 4.03 -4.82 17.26
CA ASN A 30 2.60 -4.97 17.02
C ASN A 30 2.23 -5.56 15.65
N ASN A 31 3.17 -5.61 14.70
CA ASN A 31 2.96 -6.19 13.37
C ASN A 31 3.41 -7.66 13.29
N SER A 32 3.11 -8.46 14.30
CA SER A 32 3.36 -9.91 14.28
C SER A 32 2.27 -10.69 13.55
N SER A 33 1.54 -10.08 12.61
CA SER A 33 0.68 -10.84 11.72
C SER A 33 1.55 -11.40 10.59
N PRO A 34 1.63 -12.73 10.43
CA PRO A 34 2.10 -13.27 9.16
C PRO A 34 1.26 -12.63 8.05
N PHE A 35 1.81 -12.46 6.87
CA PHE A 35 1.05 -12.06 5.69
C PHE A 35 -0.11 -13.05 5.48
N SER A 36 -1.17 -12.89 6.25
CA SER A 36 -2.45 -13.45 5.86
C SER A 36 -2.97 -12.46 4.82
N PHE A 37 -2.99 -12.89 3.59
CA PHE A 37 -3.76 -12.21 2.56
C PHE A 37 -5.21 -12.19 3.06
N THR A 38 -5.63 -11.07 3.59
CA THR A 38 -7.05 -10.82 3.87
C THR A 38 -7.61 -10.25 2.59
N GLU A 39 -8.53 -10.98 1.98
CA GLU A 39 -9.26 -10.51 0.83
C GLU A 39 -9.93 -9.18 1.19
N ASN A 40 -9.55 -8.11 0.49
CA ASN A 40 -10.13 -6.80 0.74
C ASN A 40 -11.59 -6.82 0.29
N GLN A 41 -12.50 -6.58 1.21
CA GLN A 41 -13.91 -6.41 0.89
C GLN A 41 -14.12 -5.01 0.30
N PHE A 42 -14.65 -4.97 -0.92
CA PHE A 42 -15.00 -3.73 -1.61
C PHE A 42 -16.49 -3.45 -1.52
N ASN A 43 -16.85 -2.18 -1.56
CA ASN A 43 -18.23 -1.75 -1.74
C ASN A 43 -18.53 -1.74 -3.23
N ILE A 44 -19.31 -2.71 -3.72
CA ILE A 44 -19.61 -2.88 -5.14
C ILE A 44 -21.06 -2.64 -5.44
N CYS A 45 -21.34 -2.04 -6.58
CA CYS A 45 -22.69 -1.85 -7.11
C CYS A 45 -22.87 -2.73 -8.35
N VAL A 46 -23.88 -3.61 -8.33
CA VAL A 46 -24.21 -4.50 -9.43
C VAL A 46 -25.65 -4.28 -9.87
N PHE A 47 -25.81 -3.97 -11.15
CA PHE A 47 -27.11 -3.86 -11.79
C PHE A 47 -27.37 -5.11 -12.63
N ASP A 48 -28.32 -5.93 -12.24
CA ASP A 48 -28.69 -7.13 -12.98
C ASP A 48 -29.88 -6.83 -13.91
N GLU A 49 -29.60 -6.68 -15.21
CA GLU A 49 -30.62 -6.47 -16.24
C GLU A 49 -31.16 -7.78 -16.82
N ASP A 50 -30.48 -8.91 -16.59
CA ASP A 50 -30.87 -10.21 -17.11
C ASP A 50 -31.88 -10.92 -16.21
N GLN A 51 -31.70 -10.81 -14.90
CA GLN A 51 -32.56 -11.40 -13.85
C GLN A 51 -32.78 -12.92 -14.02
N THR A 52 -31.85 -13.61 -14.65
CA THR A 52 -31.86 -15.07 -14.79
C THR A 52 -31.28 -15.75 -13.55
N PRO A 53 -31.54 -17.05 -13.33
CA PRO A 53 -30.89 -17.78 -12.24
C PRO A 53 -29.37 -17.70 -12.26
N GLU A 54 -28.79 -17.68 -13.46
CA GLU A 54 -27.34 -17.60 -13.70
C GLU A 54 -26.77 -16.24 -13.30
N SER A 55 -27.45 -15.14 -13.65
CA SER A 55 -27.03 -13.79 -13.23
C SER A 55 -27.18 -13.59 -11.74
N GLN A 56 -28.27 -14.10 -11.14
CA GLN A 56 -28.49 -14.03 -9.69
C GLN A 56 -27.45 -14.84 -8.91
N ALA A 57 -26.99 -15.98 -9.43
CA ALA A 57 -25.90 -16.75 -8.84
C ALA A 57 -24.60 -15.93 -8.79
N LEU A 58 -24.25 -15.26 -9.90
CA LEU A 58 -23.08 -14.35 -9.91
C LEU A 58 -23.21 -13.22 -8.88
N VAL A 59 -24.38 -12.57 -8.80
CA VAL A 59 -24.62 -11.51 -7.79
C VAL A 59 -24.49 -12.08 -6.36
N ALA A 60 -25.00 -13.29 -6.13
CA ALA A 60 -24.87 -13.95 -4.84
C ALA A 60 -23.41 -14.30 -4.50
N TYR A 61 -22.65 -14.78 -5.50
CA TYR A 61 -21.21 -15.05 -5.36
C TYR A 61 -20.43 -13.77 -4.97
N LEU A 62 -20.65 -12.68 -5.70
CA LEU A 62 -20.01 -11.40 -5.38
C LEU A 62 -20.40 -10.87 -4.00
N GLY A 63 -21.67 -11.07 -3.58
CA GLY A 63 -22.14 -10.67 -2.25
C GLY A 63 -21.58 -11.50 -1.10
N LYS A 64 -21.01 -12.70 -1.35
CA LYS A 64 -20.30 -13.47 -0.33
C LYS A 64 -18.90 -12.89 -0.04
N HIS A 65 -18.26 -12.31 -1.05
CA HIS A 65 -16.87 -11.82 -0.97
C HIS A 65 -16.79 -10.31 -0.77
N HIS A 66 -17.83 -9.56 -1.18
CA HIS A 66 -17.83 -8.09 -1.19
C HIS A 66 -19.13 -7.52 -0.63
N ASN A 67 -19.14 -6.24 -0.29
CA ASN A 67 -20.31 -5.53 0.19
C ASN A 67 -21.16 -5.00 -0.98
N LEU A 68 -22.36 -5.54 -1.19
CA LEU A 68 -23.27 -5.06 -2.22
C LEU A 68 -23.97 -3.77 -1.76
N VAL A 69 -23.79 -2.69 -2.51
CA VAL A 69 -24.41 -1.39 -2.26
C VAL A 69 -25.50 -1.14 -3.33
N SER A 70 -26.73 -0.88 -2.89
CA SER A 70 -27.82 -0.53 -3.80
C SER A 70 -27.76 0.96 -4.14
N VAL A 71 -27.64 1.27 -5.42
CA VAL A 71 -27.60 2.63 -5.96
C VAL A 71 -28.67 2.75 -7.07
N LYS A 72 -29.14 3.95 -7.33
CA LYS A 72 -29.98 4.19 -8.52
C LYS A 72 -29.12 4.05 -9.79
N GLN A 73 -29.66 3.38 -10.80
CA GLN A 73 -28.99 3.16 -12.10
C GLN A 73 -29.02 4.44 -12.95
N GLU A 74 -28.40 5.51 -12.45
CA GLU A 74 -28.20 6.77 -13.14
C GLU A 74 -26.69 6.99 -13.26
N GLN A 75 -26.20 7.19 -14.47
CA GLN A 75 -24.75 7.27 -14.74
C GLN A 75 -24.05 8.33 -13.89
N ASP A 76 -24.65 9.53 -13.78
CA ASP A 76 -24.07 10.62 -12.98
C ASP A 76 -24.00 10.24 -11.49
N THR A 77 -25.06 9.62 -10.95
CA THR A 77 -25.09 9.17 -9.56
C THR A 77 -24.04 8.10 -9.28
N ILE A 78 -23.83 7.17 -10.22
CA ILE A 78 -22.82 6.11 -10.08
C ILE A 78 -21.42 6.73 -10.09
N LEU A 79 -21.14 7.65 -11.02
CA LEU A 79 -19.84 8.32 -11.12
C LEU A 79 -19.56 9.19 -9.88
N ASP A 80 -20.57 9.91 -9.37
CA ASP A 80 -20.43 10.70 -8.14
C ASP A 80 -20.09 9.80 -6.94
N MET A 81 -20.75 8.65 -6.80
CA MET A 81 -20.47 7.72 -5.71
C MET A 81 -19.12 7.03 -5.83
N LEU A 82 -18.64 6.76 -7.06
CA LEU A 82 -17.28 6.30 -7.31
C LEU A 82 -16.26 7.38 -6.98
N TYR A 83 -16.53 8.64 -7.34
CA TYR A 83 -15.66 9.77 -7.04
C TYR A 83 -15.56 10.05 -5.54
N ASP A 84 -16.69 10.01 -4.83
CA ASP A 84 -16.78 10.19 -3.38
C ASP A 84 -16.26 8.99 -2.57
N GLU A 85 -15.75 7.94 -3.23
CA GLU A 85 -15.26 6.70 -2.61
C GLU A 85 -16.30 5.98 -1.72
N ARG A 86 -17.58 6.14 -2.04
CA ARG A 86 -18.69 5.42 -1.37
C ARG A 86 -18.87 4.03 -1.92
N ILE A 87 -18.55 3.84 -3.20
CA ILE A 87 -18.43 2.56 -3.87
C ILE A 87 -17.07 2.49 -4.55
N ASP A 88 -16.51 1.29 -4.58
CA ASP A 88 -15.19 1.04 -5.15
C ASP A 88 -15.29 0.58 -6.60
N TYR A 89 -16.42 -0.02 -6.97
CA TYR A 89 -16.64 -0.60 -8.29
C TYR A 89 -18.14 -0.61 -8.62
N ALA A 90 -18.48 -0.44 -9.90
CA ALA A 90 -19.82 -0.56 -10.38
C ALA A 90 -19.89 -1.26 -11.74
N MET A 91 -20.84 -2.17 -11.90
CA MET A 91 -21.06 -2.89 -13.16
C MET A 91 -22.53 -3.18 -13.42
N THR A 92 -22.83 -3.40 -14.70
CA THR A 92 -24.13 -3.90 -15.16
C THR A 92 -23.95 -5.27 -15.80
N ILE A 93 -24.74 -6.25 -15.40
CA ILE A 93 -24.89 -7.53 -16.06
C ILE A 93 -25.86 -7.31 -17.22
N ALA A 94 -25.39 -7.50 -18.44
CA ALA A 94 -26.15 -7.21 -19.65
C ALA A 94 -27.32 -8.20 -19.85
N LYS A 95 -28.39 -7.76 -20.49
CA LYS A 95 -29.46 -8.65 -20.94
C LYS A 95 -28.93 -9.72 -21.88
N GLY A 96 -29.41 -10.95 -21.71
CA GLY A 96 -28.94 -12.12 -22.46
C GLY A 96 -27.63 -12.68 -21.88
N TYR A 97 -27.31 -12.36 -20.62
CA TYR A 97 -26.13 -12.89 -19.92
C TYR A 97 -26.09 -14.43 -19.98
N ALA A 98 -27.18 -15.10 -19.60
CA ALA A 98 -27.24 -16.57 -19.60
C ALA A 98 -27.03 -17.16 -20.98
N GLU A 99 -27.68 -16.60 -22.03
CA GLU A 99 -27.52 -17.07 -23.42
C GLU A 99 -26.11 -16.85 -23.97
N ASN A 100 -25.53 -15.66 -23.69
CA ASN A 100 -24.17 -15.32 -24.13
C ASN A 100 -23.12 -16.13 -23.39
N LEU A 101 -23.32 -16.42 -22.10
CA LEU A 101 -22.45 -17.28 -21.30
C LEU A 101 -22.40 -18.70 -21.93
N GLN A 102 -23.55 -19.32 -22.16
CA GLN A 102 -23.66 -20.63 -22.81
C GLN A 102 -23.08 -20.63 -24.24
N ALA A 103 -23.18 -19.52 -24.96
CA ALA A 103 -22.59 -19.37 -26.29
C ALA A 103 -21.07 -19.08 -26.25
N GLY A 104 -20.46 -18.95 -25.08
CA GLY A 104 -19.04 -18.62 -24.90
C GLY A 104 -18.65 -17.20 -25.33
N LYS A 105 -19.64 -16.28 -25.42
CA LYS A 105 -19.41 -14.89 -25.79
C LYS A 105 -19.16 -14.05 -24.53
N THR A 106 -17.90 -13.88 -24.16
CA THR A 106 -17.53 -13.24 -22.91
C THR A 106 -17.47 -11.71 -22.97
N ASP A 107 -17.26 -11.13 -24.16
CA ASP A 107 -16.99 -9.69 -24.32
C ASP A 107 -18.22 -8.79 -24.07
N THR A 108 -19.41 -9.36 -24.06
CA THR A 108 -20.68 -8.61 -23.94
C THR A 108 -21.44 -8.91 -22.65
N LEU A 109 -20.82 -9.64 -21.72
CA LEU A 109 -21.50 -10.05 -20.48
C LEU A 109 -21.68 -8.90 -19.50
N PHE A 110 -20.70 -8.00 -19.44
CA PHE A 110 -20.64 -6.95 -18.45
C PHE A 110 -20.40 -5.58 -19.08
N THR A 111 -21.00 -4.55 -18.48
CA THR A 111 -20.65 -3.14 -18.71
C THR A 111 -20.11 -2.58 -17.42
N HIS A 112 -18.92 -2.01 -17.47
CA HIS A 112 -18.22 -1.48 -16.29
C HIS A 112 -18.25 0.04 -16.25
N TYR A 113 -18.31 0.60 -15.04
CA TYR A 113 -18.17 2.02 -14.80
C TYR A 113 -16.83 2.26 -14.11
N TYR A 114 -15.90 2.91 -14.81
CA TYR A 114 -14.54 3.13 -14.33
C TYR A 114 -14.30 4.57 -13.88
N LEU A 115 -13.53 4.71 -12.81
CA LEU A 115 -12.64 5.82 -12.59
C LEU A 115 -11.22 5.25 -12.75
N ASP A 116 -10.39 5.94 -13.58
CA ASP A 116 -9.05 5.48 -13.97
C ASP A 116 -8.18 5.09 -12.76
N ASP A 117 -7.32 4.05 -12.94
CA ASP A 117 -6.24 3.60 -12.06
C ASP A 117 -6.61 3.12 -10.64
N ARG A 118 -7.78 2.54 -10.42
CA ARG A 118 -8.10 1.91 -9.13
C ARG A 118 -7.74 0.44 -9.10
N TYR A 119 -7.09 0.02 -8.01
CA TYR A 119 -6.76 -1.37 -7.72
C TYR A 119 -8.02 -2.28 -7.73
N ALA A 120 -9.13 -1.79 -7.20
CA ALA A 120 -10.41 -2.50 -7.17
C ALA A 120 -10.88 -2.91 -8.59
N ASN A 121 -10.72 -2.05 -9.60
CA ASN A 121 -11.11 -2.35 -10.97
C ASN A 121 -10.34 -3.57 -11.50
N THR A 122 -9.02 -3.55 -11.38
CA THR A 122 -8.17 -4.64 -11.88
C THR A 122 -8.46 -5.96 -11.18
N LEU A 123 -8.67 -5.92 -9.86
CA LEU A 123 -8.95 -7.12 -9.09
C LEU A 123 -10.32 -7.71 -9.44
N LEU A 124 -11.37 -6.89 -9.44
CA LEU A 124 -12.73 -7.35 -9.70
C LEU A 124 -12.91 -7.81 -11.16
N ASP A 125 -12.30 -7.13 -12.13
CA ASP A 125 -12.30 -7.59 -13.53
C ASP A 125 -11.60 -8.95 -13.68
N SER A 126 -10.49 -9.15 -12.95
CA SER A 126 -9.81 -10.44 -12.91
C SER A 126 -10.68 -11.53 -12.30
N THR A 127 -11.34 -11.23 -11.17
CA THR A 127 -12.25 -12.16 -10.48
C THR A 127 -13.43 -12.54 -11.36
N LEU A 128 -14.06 -11.57 -12.04
CA LEU A 128 -15.15 -11.82 -12.98
C LEU A 128 -14.69 -12.67 -14.17
N SER A 129 -13.51 -12.36 -14.73
CA SER A 129 -12.93 -13.13 -15.82
C SER A 129 -12.63 -14.58 -15.41
N GLU A 130 -12.12 -14.77 -14.19
CA GLU A 130 -11.82 -16.09 -13.63
C GLU A 130 -13.12 -16.89 -13.39
N TYR A 131 -14.13 -16.24 -12.79
CA TYR A 131 -15.45 -16.85 -12.60
C TYR A 131 -16.04 -17.35 -13.91
N VAL A 132 -16.13 -16.47 -14.92
CA VAL A 132 -16.69 -16.83 -16.24
C VAL A 132 -15.90 -17.95 -16.90
N LYS A 133 -14.57 -17.88 -16.91
CA LYS A 133 -13.71 -18.93 -17.48
C LYS A 133 -13.88 -20.27 -16.79
N THR A 134 -14.02 -20.25 -15.46
CA THR A 134 -14.21 -21.48 -14.67
C THR A 134 -15.57 -22.10 -14.96
N VAL A 135 -16.64 -21.31 -15.02
CA VAL A 135 -17.97 -21.81 -15.41
C VAL A 135 -17.94 -22.42 -16.80
N LEU A 136 -17.37 -21.73 -17.80
CA LEU A 136 -17.25 -22.25 -19.17
C LEU A 136 -16.41 -23.52 -19.24
N ALA A 137 -15.37 -23.67 -18.44
CA ALA A 137 -14.58 -24.88 -18.37
C ALA A 137 -15.42 -26.09 -17.90
N TYR A 138 -16.29 -25.87 -16.90
CA TYR A 138 -17.21 -26.93 -16.45
C TYR A 138 -18.34 -27.21 -17.42
N GLU A 139 -18.89 -26.22 -18.10
CA GLU A 139 -19.88 -26.43 -19.18
C GLU A 139 -19.30 -27.25 -20.35
N THR A 140 -18.06 -26.95 -20.75
CA THR A 140 -17.38 -27.71 -21.80
C THR A 140 -17.10 -29.17 -21.40
N SER A 141 -17.04 -29.45 -20.09
CA SER A 141 -16.94 -30.82 -19.57
C SER A 141 -18.25 -31.59 -19.60
N GLY A 142 -19.37 -30.95 -19.97
CA GLY A 142 -20.70 -31.57 -20.14
C GLY A 142 -21.65 -31.39 -18.95
N LEU A 143 -21.33 -30.52 -18.00
CA LEU A 143 -22.27 -30.16 -16.92
C LEU A 143 -23.36 -29.19 -17.44
N SER A 144 -24.53 -29.21 -16.79
CA SER A 144 -25.53 -28.16 -17.05
C SER A 144 -25.01 -26.80 -16.53
N CYS A 145 -25.49 -25.67 -17.09
CA CYS A 145 -25.00 -24.34 -16.72
C CYS A 145 -25.08 -24.10 -15.18
N MET A 146 -26.17 -24.45 -14.54
CA MET A 146 -26.34 -24.29 -13.10
C MET A 146 -25.43 -25.22 -12.27
N ASP A 147 -25.18 -26.45 -12.73
CA ASP A 147 -24.25 -27.37 -12.09
C ASP A 147 -22.79 -26.90 -12.29
N ALA A 148 -22.48 -26.33 -13.47
CA ALA A 148 -21.20 -25.70 -13.75
C ALA A 148 -20.94 -24.50 -12.84
N ILE A 149 -21.94 -23.62 -12.64
CA ILE A 149 -21.86 -22.48 -11.73
C ILE A 149 -21.62 -22.97 -10.30
N SER A 150 -22.37 -23.93 -9.80
CA SER A 150 -22.22 -24.42 -8.43
C SER A 150 -20.84 -25.06 -8.20
N SER A 151 -20.33 -25.78 -9.21
CA SER A 151 -18.98 -26.39 -9.17
C SER A 151 -17.88 -25.34 -9.21
N ALA A 152 -18.05 -24.30 -10.05
CA ALA A 152 -17.13 -23.18 -10.13
C ALA A 152 -17.06 -22.39 -8.80
N GLU A 153 -18.23 -22.06 -8.22
CA GLU A 153 -18.27 -21.39 -6.91
C GLU A 153 -17.60 -22.22 -5.82
N ALA A 154 -17.79 -23.53 -5.78
CA ALA A 154 -17.16 -24.39 -4.80
C ALA A 154 -15.62 -24.33 -4.88
N VAL A 155 -15.07 -24.39 -6.09
CA VAL A 155 -13.62 -24.35 -6.33
C VAL A 155 -13.04 -22.95 -6.07
N LEU A 156 -13.73 -21.90 -6.52
CA LEU A 156 -13.28 -20.51 -6.33
C LEU A 156 -13.39 -20.04 -4.87
N SER A 157 -14.24 -20.68 -4.07
CA SER A 157 -14.37 -20.40 -2.64
C SER A 157 -13.42 -21.24 -1.77
N GLU A 158 -12.67 -22.15 -2.35
CA GLU A 158 -11.68 -22.95 -1.63
C GLU A 158 -10.45 -22.11 -1.31
N GLU A 159 -10.15 -21.94 -0.02
CA GLU A 159 -8.90 -21.29 0.40
C GLU A 159 -7.70 -22.14 -0.02
N ILE A 160 -7.04 -21.72 -1.10
CA ILE A 160 -5.78 -22.34 -1.50
C ILE A 160 -4.70 -21.83 -0.55
N SER A 161 -4.25 -22.66 0.36
CA SER A 161 -3.04 -22.38 1.13
C SER A 161 -1.83 -22.40 0.18
N VAL A 162 -1.46 -21.24 -0.33
CA VAL A 162 -0.21 -21.09 -1.08
C VAL A 162 0.93 -21.22 -0.08
N ASN A 163 1.54 -22.40 -0.04
CA ASN A 163 2.80 -22.57 0.68
C ASN A 163 3.89 -21.79 -0.10
N SER A 164 4.16 -20.55 0.32
CA SER A 164 5.24 -19.73 -0.23
C SER A 164 6.62 -20.14 0.28
N ASP A 165 6.75 -21.34 0.87
CA ASP A 165 7.93 -21.87 1.53
C ASP A 165 8.99 -22.62 0.66
N PRO A 166 9.13 -22.45 -0.66
CA PRO A 166 10.35 -22.94 -1.31
C PRO A 166 11.58 -22.13 -0.89
N PHE A 167 11.40 -20.99 -0.23
CA PHE A 167 12.50 -20.15 0.28
C PHE A 167 12.62 -20.17 1.82
N ALA A 168 11.71 -20.78 2.54
CA ALA A 168 11.72 -20.83 4.00
C ALA A 168 12.55 -21.99 4.58
N GLU A 169 12.97 -22.96 3.77
CA GLU A 169 13.76 -24.11 4.26
C GLU A 169 15.19 -23.75 4.72
N THR A 170 15.66 -22.54 4.50
CA THR A 170 17.01 -22.13 4.92
C THR A 170 17.01 -21.00 5.95
N ALA A 171 15.90 -20.48 6.35
CA ALA A 171 15.82 -19.39 7.30
C ALA A 171 14.75 -19.62 8.36
N ASN A 172 15.14 -20.08 9.49
CA ASN A 172 14.47 -19.80 10.73
C ASN A 172 14.62 -18.30 11.03
N PRO A 173 13.67 -17.58 11.52
CA PRO A 173 12.26 -17.41 11.35
C PRO A 173 11.92 -16.15 10.54
N ALA A 174 10.88 -16.21 9.76
CA ALA A 174 10.31 -15.12 8.96
C ALA A 174 10.00 -13.81 9.74
N SER A 175 9.84 -13.87 11.03
CA SER A 175 9.55 -12.73 11.90
C SER A 175 10.69 -11.70 11.99
N HIS A 176 11.95 -12.10 11.80
CA HIS A 176 13.08 -11.15 11.88
C HIS A 176 13.28 -10.36 10.58
N ASN A 177 13.09 -10.97 9.42
CA ASN A 177 13.35 -10.30 8.14
C ASN A 177 12.30 -9.22 7.80
N GLU A 178 11.05 -9.42 8.19
CA GLU A 178 9.98 -8.44 7.96
C GLU A 178 10.16 -7.20 8.84
N SER A 179 10.49 -7.38 10.10
CA SER A 179 10.78 -6.27 11.01
C SER A 179 11.96 -5.43 10.53
N PHE A 180 12.99 -6.06 9.95
CA PHE A 180 14.12 -5.37 9.31
C PHE A 180 13.70 -4.60 8.06
N SER A 181 12.81 -5.14 7.23
CA SER A 181 12.32 -4.46 6.03
C SER A 181 11.61 -3.16 6.39
N TYR A 182 10.72 -3.16 7.37
CA TYR A 182 10.06 -1.96 7.87
C TYR A 182 11.04 -0.96 8.46
N TYR A 183 12.02 -1.42 9.25
CA TYR A 183 13.05 -0.56 9.80
C TYR A 183 13.81 0.19 8.69
N PHE A 184 14.28 -0.50 7.67
CA PHE A 184 15.02 0.11 6.55
C PHE A 184 14.14 1.03 5.69
N GLN A 185 12.85 0.77 5.59
CA GLN A 185 11.92 1.63 4.86
C GLN A 185 11.77 3.01 5.53
N TYR A 186 11.76 3.07 6.86
CA TYR A 186 11.59 4.32 7.61
C TYR A 186 12.91 5.00 7.99
N LEU A 187 14.02 4.27 7.98
CA LEU A 187 15.34 4.77 8.36
C LEU A 187 15.77 6.05 7.64
N PRO A 188 15.58 6.21 6.30
CA PRO A 188 15.94 7.44 5.61
C PRO A 188 15.20 8.68 6.12
N TYR A 189 13.91 8.54 6.42
CA TYR A 189 13.09 9.66 6.93
C TYR A 189 13.57 10.16 8.29
N ILE A 190 13.98 9.24 9.15
CA ILE A 190 14.45 9.57 10.47
C ILE A 190 15.82 10.19 10.41
N PHE A 191 16.70 9.55 9.66
CA PHE A 191 18.05 10.06 9.44
C PHE A 191 17.99 11.50 8.96
N LEU A 192 17.16 11.79 7.95
CA LEU A 192 16.94 13.12 7.44
C LEU A 192 16.36 14.08 8.51
N SER A 193 15.37 13.64 9.28
CA SER A 193 14.75 14.44 10.33
C SER A 193 15.75 14.82 11.43
N VAL A 194 16.59 13.88 11.87
CA VAL A 194 17.65 14.13 12.88
C VAL A 194 18.69 15.10 12.33
N LEU A 195 19.10 14.94 11.07
CA LEU A 195 20.03 15.86 10.42
C LEU A 195 19.48 17.28 10.34
N ILE A 196 18.23 17.44 9.90
CA ILE A 196 17.57 18.75 9.82
C ILE A 196 17.46 19.37 11.21
N ALA A 197 17.01 18.63 12.21
CA ALA A 197 16.81 19.12 13.56
C ALA A 197 18.11 19.54 14.26
N ALA A 198 19.24 18.90 13.95
CA ALA A 198 20.54 19.22 14.55
C ALA A 198 21.37 20.21 13.75
N LEU A 199 21.48 19.98 12.42
CA LEU A 199 22.37 20.81 11.57
C LEU A 199 21.77 22.17 11.25
N SER A 200 20.47 22.25 10.92
CA SER A 200 19.85 23.49 10.52
C SER A 200 19.99 24.61 11.58
N PRO A 201 19.61 24.41 12.86
CA PRO A 201 19.76 25.44 13.87
C PRO A 201 21.26 25.72 14.20
N THR A 202 22.13 24.74 14.00
CA THR A 202 23.58 24.93 14.20
C THR A 202 24.16 25.84 13.12
N LEU A 203 23.81 25.60 11.87
CA LEU A 203 24.24 26.43 10.72
C LEU A 203 23.66 27.84 10.82
N ILE A 204 22.39 27.99 11.17
CA ILE A 204 21.75 29.30 11.38
C ILE A 204 22.46 30.06 12.52
N ALA A 205 22.79 29.37 13.61
CA ALA A 205 23.50 30.02 14.73
C ALA A 205 24.90 30.51 14.34
N LEU A 206 25.60 29.79 13.46
CA LEU A 206 26.90 30.21 12.95
C LEU A 206 26.84 31.41 11.98
N GLN A 207 25.68 31.61 11.33
CA GLN A 207 25.44 32.74 10.43
C GLN A 207 25.01 34.03 11.15
N LYS A 208 24.77 34.00 12.48
CA LYS A 208 24.44 35.20 13.25
C LYS A 208 25.55 36.24 13.09
N GLN A 209 25.14 37.53 12.96
CA GLN A 209 26.02 38.64 12.66
C GLN A 209 27.20 38.74 13.65
N ASP A 210 26.94 38.56 14.93
CA ASP A 210 27.97 38.60 15.98
C ASP A 210 29.05 37.54 15.85
N ILE A 211 28.65 36.34 15.49
CA ILE A 211 29.57 35.20 15.28
C ILE A 211 30.35 35.41 13.98
N ARG A 212 29.66 35.87 12.94
CA ARG A 212 30.27 36.17 11.63
C ARG A 212 31.29 37.28 11.75
N ASN A 213 31.00 38.38 12.50
CA ASN A 213 31.94 39.47 12.68
C ASN A 213 33.18 39.01 13.46
N ARG A 214 33.02 38.20 14.53
CA ARG A 214 34.16 37.60 15.26
C ARG A 214 34.99 36.69 14.38
N THR A 215 34.37 35.93 13.50
CA THR A 215 35.03 35.00 12.61
C THR A 215 35.82 35.75 11.50
N ASN A 216 35.25 36.86 11.02
CA ASN A 216 35.89 37.70 10.01
C ASN A 216 37.11 38.48 10.59
N CYS A 217 37.10 38.76 11.88
CA CYS A 217 38.27 39.35 12.58
C CYS A 217 39.36 38.33 12.92
N SER A 218 39.13 37.02 12.65
CA SER A 218 40.14 35.98 12.82
C SER A 218 41.08 35.95 11.61
N CYS A 219 42.34 35.54 11.83
CA CYS A 219 43.32 35.37 10.76
C CYS A 219 43.04 34.19 9.77
N LEU A 220 41.85 33.59 9.86
CA LEU A 220 41.46 32.44 9.03
C LEU A 220 40.86 32.90 7.72
N SER A 221 41.27 32.33 6.61
CA SER A 221 40.64 32.58 5.31
C SER A 221 39.22 32.07 5.26
N SER A 222 38.35 32.70 4.49
CA SER A 222 36.93 32.32 4.30
C SER A 222 36.81 30.85 3.83
N SER A 223 37.70 30.40 2.95
CA SER A 223 37.73 29.03 2.46
C SER A 223 38.02 28.02 3.59
N SER A 224 38.96 28.35 4.49
CA SER A 224 39.29 27.50 5.65
C SER A 224 38.10 27.39 6.63
N GLN A 225 37.33 28.47 6.80
CA GLN A 225 36.15 28.48 7.66
C GLN A 225 35.03 27.58 7.06
N THR A 226 34.79 27.68 5.75
CA THR A 226 33.82 26.85 5.07
C THR A 226 34.23 25.38 5.12
N LEU A 227 35.49 25.07 4.90
CA LEU A 227 36.02 23.71 5.00
C LEU A 227 35.84 23.10 6.39
N GLN A 228 36.11 23.88 7.45
CA GLN A 228 35.90 23.44 8.83
C GLN A 228 34.40 23.17 9.14
N MET A 229 33.49 23.98 8.58
CA MET A 229 32.04 23.73 8.69
C MET A 229 31.63 22.46 7.98
N LEU A 230 32.12 22.24 6.75
CA LEU A 230 31.86 21.03 5.98
C LEU A 230 32.38 19.76 6.67
N LEU A 231 33.63 19.81 7.17
CA LEU A 231 34.20 18.69 7.91
C LEU A 231 33.44 18.41 9.21
N GLY A 232 33.07 19.46 9.93
CA GLY A 232 32.31 19.31 11.17
C GLY A 232 30.91 18.72 10.94
N SER A 233 30.21 19.18 9.91
CA SER A 233 28.89 18.62 9.54
C SER A 233 29.01 17.19 8.98
N GLY A 234 30.03 16.91 8.18
CA GLY A 234 30.29 15.57 7.65
C GLY A 234 30.61 14.55 8.74
N LEU A 235 31.43 14.92 9.72
CA LEU A 235 31.70 14.06 10.89
C LEU A 235 30.42 13.81 11.72
N PHE A 236 29.56 14.81 11.86
CA PHE A 236 28.29 14.62 12.56
C PHE A 236 27.37 13.68 11.79
N VAL A 237 27.24 13.82 10.48
CA VAL A 237 26.46 12.92 9.62
C VAL A 237 26.97 11.47 9.74
N LEU A 238 28.29 11.29 9.68
CA LEU A 238 28.91 9.98 9.82
C LEU A 238 28.68 9.37 11.20
N PHE A 239 28.73 10.17 12.25
CA PHE A 239 28.45 9.74 13.62
C PHE A 239 26.99 9.29 13.77
N VAL A 240 26.03 10.08 13.25
CA VAL A 240 24.59 9.70 13.26
C VAL A 240 24.37 8.43 12.44
N TRP A 241 25.02 8.31 11.28
CA TRP A 241 24.93 7.10 10.45
C TRP A 241 25.41 5.85 11.20
N LEU A 242 26.52 5.94 11.93
CA LEU A 242 27.05 4.83 12.74
C LEU A 242 26.12 4.39 13.88
N ILE A 243 25.27 5.31 14.41
CA ILE A 243 24.30 4.98 15.46
C ILE A 243 23.14 4.17 14.88
N PHE A 244 22.75 4.45 13.64
CA PHE A 244 21.61 3.79 12.99
C PHE A 244 21.97 2.52 12.22
N MET A 245 23.25 2.30 11.94
CA MET A 245 23.75 1.11 11.27
C MET A 245 24.11 0.00 12.28
#